data_88f7ebe9efc9d1dfd0edb4a1c781c08e
#
_entry.id   88f7ebe9efc9d1dfd0edb4a1c781c08e
#
_cell.length_a   1.000
_cell.length_b   1.000
_cell.length_c   1.000
_cell.angle_alpha   90.00
_cell.angle_beta   90.00
_cell.angle_gamma   90.00
#
_symmetry.space_group_name_H-M   'P 1'
#
loop_
_entity.id
_entity.type
_entity.pdbx_description
1 polymer ?
#
loop_
_entity_poly.entity_id
_entity_poly.type
_entity_poly.pdbx_seq_one_letter_code
_entity_poly.pdbx_strand_id
1 'polypeptide(L)'
;MSDDKERDGVLFFWENIAVTNRKPNKTAIRVTKRGISGLKSPFRYAGGKSWFVKIASKWMSNRTVRPKLLVEPFAGGANISLSAVYANLVDKAEFSELDRDVAATWKSMLNGHAGWLARKIRTFPIGRRKVEQHLERKPTTEHQRAFLCLLRNRTARGGVIAEGAGLIRKGEDGMGVRSRWYPKTISDRIATISAFGCKLNFFQCDGFELIQKHKHKKAALFFVDPPYTKAARRLYRHWDIDHERLFQVLQHVKGDVLMTYDDTREIRRWARKYGFQVKTIAMRTTHHTSKRELMISKDFGWLKTPPQPKRRASTPSGSN
;
A
#
# COMPACT_ATOMS: atom_id res chain seq x y z
N MET A 1 -13.78 19.05 -5.47
CA MET A 1 -14.52 18.57 -6.66
C MET A 1 -13.87 17.37 -7.38
N SER A 2 -12.89 16.67 -6.82
CA SER A 2 -12.20 15.56 -7.53
C SER A 2 -12.41 14.16 -6.92
N ASP A 3 -13.06 14.04 -5.77
CA ASP A 3 -13.24 12.74 -5.11
C ASP A 3 -14.52 11.98 -5.51
N ASP A 4 -15.54 12.65 -6.05
CA ASP A 4 -16.82 12.02 -6.39
C ASP A 4 -16.75 11.20 -7.71
N LYS A 5 -15.90 11.60 -8.65
CA LYS A 5 -15.70 10.80 -9.88
C LYS A 5 -14.94 9.49 -9.66
N GLU A 6 -14.17 9.35 -8.56
CA GLU A 6 -13.55 8.08 -8.19
C GLU A 6 -14.52 7.11 -7.49
N ARG A 7 -15.62 7.62 -6.92
CA ARG A 7 -16.64 6.78 -6.24
C ARG A 7 -17.40 5.90 -7.23
N ASP A 8 -17.82 6.45 -8.36
CA ASP A 8 -18.62 5.71 -9.34
C ASP A 8 -17.85 4.60 -10.05
N GLY A 9 -16.56 4.82 -10.32
CA GLY A 9 -15.70 3.80 -10.93
C GLY A 9 -15.39 2.61 -10.03
N VAL A 10 -15.44 2.79 -8.72
CA VAL A 10 -15.22 1.72 -7.73
C VAL A 10 -16.48 0.91 -7.51
N LEU A 11 -17.66 1.54 -7.46
CA LEU A 11 -18.96 0.86 -7.28
C LEU A 11 -19.27 -0.13 -8.42
N PHE A 12 -19.01 0.24 -9.67
CA PHE A 12 -19.27 -0.61 -10.83
C PHE A 12 -18.43 -1.90 -10.86
N PHE A 13 -17.23 -1.88 -10.22
CA PHE A 13 -16.36 -3.06 -10.16
C PHE A 13 -16.78 -4.05 -9.07
N TRP A 14 -17.52 -3.58 -8.05
CA TRP A 14 -17.92 -4.41 -6.92
C TRP A 14 -19.19 -5.21 -7.15
N GLU A 15 -20.09 -4.72 -7.95
CA GLU A 15 -21.33 -5.44 -8.30
C GLU A 15 -21.06 -6.71 -9.11
N ASN A 16 -19.92 -6.77 -9.84
CA ASN A 16 -19.52 -7.95 -10.60
C ASN A 16 -18.68 -8.97 -9.81
N ILE A 17 -18.33 -8.69 -8.56
CA ILE A 17 -17.70 -9.66 -7.65
C ILE A 17 -18.75 -10.11 -6.63
N ALA A 18 -19.89 -10.58 -7.10
CA ALA A 18 -20.79 -11.38 -6.28
C ALA A 18 -20.03 -12.63 -5.85
N VAL A 19 -19.83 -12.75 -4.54
CA VAL A 19 -19.16 -13.87 -3.89
C VAL A 19 -19.89 -15.16 -4.23
N THR A 20 -19.45 -15.79 -5.29
CA THR A 20 -19.75 -17.21 -5.48
C THR A 20 -18.52 -17.97 -5.00
N ASN A 21 -18.73 -18.90 -4.08
CA ASN A 21 -17.75 -19.88 -3.58
C ASN A 21 -17.29 -20.83 -4.72
N ARG A 22 -16.91 -20.28 -5.88
CA ARG A 22 -16.38 -21.04 -7.02
C ARG A 22 -14.89 -20.80 -7.11
N LYS A 23 -14.16 -21.90 -7.32
CA LYS A 23 -12.71 -21.92 -7.60
C LYS A 23 -12.37 -20.82 -8.62
N PRO A 24 -11.23 -20.12 -8.49
CA PRO A 24 -10.88 -19.01 -9.36
C PRO A 24 -10.88 -19.46 -10.81
N ASN A 25 -11.83 -18.98 -11.59
CA ASN A 25 -11.89 -19.23 -13.01
C ASN A 25 -10.75 -18.47 -13.69
N LYS A 26 -10.05 -19.12 -14.61
CA LYS A 26 -8.88 -18.61 -15.35
C LYS A 26 -9.20 -17.50 -16.35
N THR A 27 -10.15 -16.64 -16.06
CA THR A 27 -10.50 -15.53 -16.96
C THR A 27 -9.49 -14.40 -16.75
N ALA A 28 -8.60 -14.23 -17.70
CA ALA A 28 -7.64 -13.13 -17.75
C ALA A 28 -8.39 -11.80 -17.61
N ILE A 29 -8.12 -11.07 -16.53
CA ILE A 29 -8.68 -9.73 -16.32
C ILE A 29 -8.11 -8.84 -17.42
N ARG A 30 -8.96 -8.42 -18.34
CA ARG A 30 -8.61 -7.44 -19.38
C ARG A 30 -8.21 -6.14 -18.68
N VAL A 31 -6.94 -5.79 -18.75
CA VAL A 31 -6.43 -4.47 -18.36
C VAL A 31 -7.02 -3.47 -19.34
N THR A 32 -8.13 -2.83 -18.98
CA THR A 32 -8.67 -1.73 -19.77
C THR A 32 -7.75 -0.52 -19.67
N LYS A 33 -7.72 0.34 -20.69
CA LYS A 33 -6.94 1.59 -20.77
C LYS A 33 -7.29 2.63 -19.66
N ARG A 34 -8.31 2.38 -18.84
CA ARG A 34 -8.59 3.14 -17.60
C ARG A 34 -7.63 2.63 -16.54
N GLY A 35 -6.84 3.57 -15.98
CA GLY A 35 -5.74 3.29 -15.09
C GLY A 35 -6.04 2.24 -14.02
N ILE A 36 -5.04 1.44 -13.66
CA ILE A 36 -5.12 0.39 -12.64
C ILE A 36 -5.60 1.04 -11.34
N SER A 37 -6.90 0.98 -11.09
CA SER A 37 -7.48 1.27 -9.79
C SER A 37 -7.17 0.05 -8.92
N GLY A 38 -6.02 0.09 -8.22
CA GLY A 38 -5.61 -1.01 -7.34
C GLY A 38 -6.55 -1.16 -6.15
N LEU A 39 -6.52 -2.32 -5.53
CA LEU A 39 -7.14 -2.55 -4.23
C LEU A 39 -6.57 -1.54 -3.23
N LYS A 40 -7.43 -0.69 -2.67
CA LYS A 40 -7.01 0.37 -1.75
C LYS A 40 -7.02 -0.13 -0.30
N SER A 41 -6.03 0.28 0.47
CA SER A 41 -5.98 0.03 1.91
C SER A 41 -7.18 0.64 2.65
N PRO A 42 -7.65 0.02 3.74
CA PRO A 42 -8.65 0.63 4.62
C PRO A 42 -8.08 1.81 5.42
N PHE A 43 -6.76 1.91 5.50
CA PHE A 43 -6.08 3.00 6.19
C PHE A 43 -6.00 4.28 5.36
N ARG A 44 -6.04 5.42 6.07
CA ARG A 44 -5.50 6.70 5.61
C ARG A 44 -4.09 6.83 6.16
N TYR A 45 -3.14 6.27 5.48
CA TYR A 45 -1.75 6.28 5.97
C TYR A 45 -1.04 7.55 5.51
N ALA A 46 -0.51 8.31 6.47
CA ALA A 46 0.34 9.46 6.16
C ALA A 46 1.56 8.99 5.37
N GLY A 47 1.87 9.65 4.26
CA GLY A 47 2.93 9.17 3.36
C GLY A 47 2.59 7.95 2.50
N GLY A 48 1.34 7.43 2.60
CA GLY A 48 0.92 6.25 1.83
C GLY A 48 1.15 6.38 0.33
N LYS A 49 1.64 5.32 -0.29
CA LYS A 49 2.13 5.29 -1.69
C LYS A 49 1.04 4.98 -2.73
N SER A 50 -0.22 5.36 -2.49
CA SER A 50 -1.28 5.16 -3.49
C SER A 50 -0.98 5.86 -4.81
N TRP A 51 -0.36 7.04 -4.78
CA TRP A 51 0.09 7.78 -5.95
C TRP A 51 1.23 7.08 -6.71
N PHE A 52 2.03 6.27 -6.02
CA PHE A 52 3.18 5.57 -6.58
C PHE A 52 2.81 4.22 -7.24
N VAL A 53 1.59 3.74 -7.04
CA VAL A 53 1.11 2.44 -7.55
C VAL A 53 1.35 2.28 -9.05
N LYS A 54 1.12 3.32 -9.86
CA LYS A 54 1.35 3.26 -11.31
C LYS A 54 2.82 3.00 -11.66
N ILE A 55 3.73 3.65 -10.93
CA ILE A 55 5.19 3.51 -11.13
C ILE A 55 5.62 2.11 -10.69
N ALA A 56 5.19 1.67 -9.50
CA ALA A 56 5.49 0.34 -8.99
C ALA A 56 4.91 -0.76 -9.90
N SER A 57 3.71 -0.56 -10.45
CA SER A 57 3.12 -1.49 -11.42
C SER A 57 3.97 -1.60 -12.70
N LYS A 58 4.46 -0.46 -13.23
CA LYS A 58 5.35 -0.45 -14.37
C LYS A 58 6.67 -1.19 -14.06
N TRP A 59 7.23 -0.96 -12.87
CA TRP A 59 8.43 -1.66 -12.39
C TRP A 59 8.22 -3.18 -12.35
N MET A 60 7.09 -3.65 -11.82
CA MET A 60 6.76 -5.07 -11.75
C MET A 60 6.45 -5.68 -13.13
N SER A 61 5.75 -4.96 -14.00
CA SER A 61 5.34 -5.46 -15.33
C SER A 61 6.47 -5.50 -16.35
N ASN A 62 7.45 -4.60 -16.23
CA ASN A 62 8.58 -4.53 -17.19
C ASN A 62 9.71 -5.49 -16.81
N ARG A 63 9.34 -6.73 -16.41
CA ARG A 63 10.28 -7.82 -16.13
C ARG A 63 10.19 -8.88 -17.22
N THR A 64 11.33 -9.43 -17.61
CA THR A 64 11.39 -10.52 -18.59
C THR A 64 10.62 -11.74 -18.10
N VAL A 65 10.67 -12.00 -16.78
CA VAL A 65 9.92 -13.07 -16.13
C VAL A 65 9.02 -12.42 -15.09
N ARG A 66 7.75 -12.84 -15.02
CA ARG A 66 6.81 -12.37 -14.05
C ARG A 66 7.31 -12.64 -12.62
N PRO A 67 7.40 -11.61 -11.76
CA PRO A 67 7.88 -11.80 -10.39
C PRO A 67 6.94 -12.71 -9.58
N LYS A 68 7.52 -13.61 -8.79
CA LYS A 68 6.75 -14.52 -7.93
C LYS A 68 6.40 -13.89 -6.59
N LEU A 69 7.26 -13.04 -6.06
CA LEU A 69 7.15 -12.49 -4.72
C LEU A 69 7.44 -11.00 -4.70
N LEU A 70 6.55 -10.24 -4.08
CA LEU A 70 6.81 -8.88 -3.62
C LEU A 70 7.05 -8.90 -2.12
N VAL A 71 8.11 -8.24 -1.66
CA VAL A 71 8.46 -8.03 -0.25
C VAL A 71 8.34 -6.53 0.06
N GLU A 72 7.44 -6.16 0.99
CA GLU A 72 7.21 -4.77 1.42
C GLU A 72 7.48 -4.66 2.93
N PRO A 73 8.74 -4.43 3.37
CA PRO A 73 9.15 -4.56 4.78
C PRO A 73 8.70 -3.43 5.70
N PHE A 74 8.26 -2.31 5.17
CA PHE A 74 7.73 -1.16 5.93
C PHE A 74 6.37 -0.79 5.37
N ALA A 75 5.42 -1.72 5.49
CA ALA A 75 4.22 -1.69 4.66
C ALA A 75 3.19 -0.64 5.08
N GLY A 76 3.06 -0.35 6.39
CA GLY A 76 2.00 0.53 6.88
C GLY A 76 0.64 0.13 6.32
N GLY A 77 0.14 0.92 5.37
CA GLY A 77 -1.10 0.65 4.65
C GLY A 77 -0.98 -0.38 3.51
N ALA A 78 0.19 -0.90 3.18
CA ALA A 78 0.48 -1.93 2.18
C ALA A 78 -0.14 -1.69 0.78
N ASN A 79 -0.24 -0.43 0.34
CA ASN A 79 -0.91 -0.12 -0.93
C ASN A 79 -0.22 -0.76 -2.14
N ILE A 80 1.11 -0.94 -2.09
CA ILE A 80 1.85 -1.54 -3.20
C ILE A 80 1.61 -3.06 -3.23
N SER A 81 1.70 -3.75 -2.09
CA SER A 81 1.39 -5.17 -1.98
C SER A 81 -0.04 -5.50 -2.40
N LEU A 82 -1.02 -4.72 -1.92
CA LEU A 82 -2.41 -4.89 -2.29
C LEU A 82 -2.64 -4.72 -3.80
N SER A 83 -2.07 -3.66 -4.37
CA SER A 83 -2.21 -3.38 -5.80
C SER A 83 -1.51 -4.41 -6.67
N ALA A 84 -0.34 -4.90 -6.24
CA ALA A 84 0.43 -5.92 -6.96
C ALA A 84 -0.33 -7.25 -7.05
N VAL A 85 -0.92 -7.70 -5.94
CA VAL A 85 -1.69 -8.93 -5.88
C VAL A 85 -3.01 -8.80 -6.64
N TYR A 86 -3.73 -7.69 -6.45
CA TYR A 86 -4.99 -7.43 -7.12
C TYR A 86 -4.86 -7.37 -8.65
N ALA A 87 -3.83 -6.67 -9.14
CA ALA A 87 -3.53 -6.58 -10.56
C ALA A 87 -2.81 -7.83 -11.13
N ASN A 88 -2.64 -8.88 -10.31
CA ASN A 88 -1.94 -10.11 -10.68
C ASN A 88 -0.52 -9.88 -11.25
N LEU A 89 0.20 -8.89 -10.71
CA LEU A 89 1.57 -8.55 -11.10
C LEU A 89 2.61 -9.46 -10.45
N VAL A 90 2.25 -10.05 -9.31
CA VAL A 90 3.05 -11.04 -8.55
C VAL A 90 2.16 -12.21 -8.14
N ASP A 91 2.77 -13.35 -7.78
CA ASP A 91 2.00 -14.49 -7.27
C ASP A 91 1.58 -14.26 -5.82
N LYS A 92 2.49 -13.70 -5.01
CA LYS A 92 2.29 -13.41 -3.59
C LYS A 92 2.94 -12.09 -3.20
N ALA A 93 2.42 -11.46 -2.14
CA ALA A 93 3.08 -10.38 -1.44
C ALA A 93 3.31 -10.78 0.03
N GLU A 94 4.51 -10.55 0.52
CA GLU A 94 4.87 -10.66 1.93
C GLU A 94 5.25 -9.28 2.45
N PHE A 95 4.63 -8.85 3.54
CA PHE A 95 4.81 -7.51 4.06
C PHE A 95 4.80 -7.49 5.59
N SER A 96 5.51 -6.53 6.16
CA SER A 96 5.62 -6.40 7.62
C SER A 96 5.29 -5.01 8.14
N GLU A 97 4.90 -4.98 9.40
CA GLU A 97 4.66 -3.78 10.17
C GLU A 97 4.97 -4.05 11.63
N LEU A 98 5.70 -3.12 12.25
CA LEU A 98 6.11 -3.24 13.64
C LEU A 98 5.07 -2.69 14.61
N ASP A 99 4.32 -1.64 14.21
CA ASP A 99 3.27 -1.04 15.05
C ASP A 99 2.18 -2.06 15.36
N ARG A 100 2.01 -2.36 16.65
CA ARG A 100 1.09 -3.39 17.14
C ARG A 100 -0.37 -3.13 16.77
N ASP A 101 -0.80 -1.87 16.64
CA ASP A 101 -2.19 -1.55 16.35
C ASP A 101 -2.48 -1.72 14.85
N VAL A 102 -1.52 -1.31 14.00
CA VAL A 102 -1.57 -1.58 12.55
C VAL A 102 -1.46 -3.08 12.28
N ALA A 103 -0.54 -3.76 12.98
CA ALA A 103 -0.36 -5.22 12.89
C ALA A 103 -1.64 -5.98 13.27
N ALA A 104 -2.30 -5.60 14.37
CA ALA A 104 -3.57 -6.19 14.77
C ALA A 104 -4.65 -6.04 13.69
N THR A 105 -4.64 -4.92 12.96
CA THR A 105 -5.58 -4.69 11.86
C THR A 105 -5.30 -5.63 10.69
N TRP A 106 -4.03 -5.80 10.29
CA TRP A 106 -3.64 -6.74 9.24
C TRP A 106 -3.97 -8.18 9.61
N LYS A 107 -3.60 -8.61 10.82
CA LYS A 107 -3.95 -9.95 11.33
C LYS A 107 -5.45 -10.17 11.33
N SER A 108 -6.24 -9.21 11.82
CA SER A 108 -7.71 -9.33 11.84
C SER A 108 -8.31 -9.45 10.45
N MET A 109 -7.75 -8.79 9.44
CA MET A 109 -8.22 -8.90 8.06
C MET A 109 -7.86 -10.23 7.38
N LEU A 110 -6.71 -10.83 7.75
CA LEU A 110 -6.16 -12.00 7.07
C LEU A 110 -6.44 -13.31 7.83
N ASN A 111 -6.64 -13.26 9.17
CA ASN A 111 -6.75 -14.42 10.02
C ASN A 111 -8.19 -14.68 10.54
N GLY A 112 -9.20 -14.49 9.70
CA GLY A 112 -10.58 -14.93 10.00
C GLY A 112 -11.49 -13.92 10.69
N HIS A 113 -10.98 -12.74 11.11
CA HIS A 113 -11.79 -11.72 11.80
C HIS A 113 -12.29 -10.58 10.87
N ALA A 114 -12.06 -10.69 9.56
CA ALA A 114 -12.45 -9.66 8.59
C ALA A 114 -13.95 -9.37 8.61
N GLY A 115 -14.80 -10.42 8.69
CA GLY A 115 -16.25 -10.28 8.75
C GLY A 115 -16.73 -9.52 10.00
N TRP A 116 -16.14 -9.83 11.16
CA TRP A 116 -16.44 -9.11 12.39
C TRP A 116 -16.03 -7.62 12.28
N LEU A 117 -14.81 -7.37 11.82
CA LEU A 117 -14.26 -6.02 11.69
C LEU A 117 -15.08 -5.17 10.71
N ALA A 118 -15.42 -5.72 9.55
CA ALA A 118 -16.24 -5.06 8.54
C ALA A 118 -17.64 -4.73 9.07
N ARG A 119 -18.30 -5.67 9.78
CA ARG A 119 -19.61 -5.45 10.42
C ARG A 119 -19.51 -4.36 11.49
N LYS A 120 -18.50 -4.43 12.37
CA LYS A 120 -18.31 -3.44 13.44
C LYS A 120 -18.13 -2.04 12.88
N ILE A 121 -17.37 -1.86 11.80
CA ILE A 121 -17.22 -0.57 11.13
C ILE A 121 -18.52 -0.10 10.51
N ARG A 122 -19.26 -0.98 9.84
CA ARG A 122 -20.50 -0.65 9.15
C ARG A 122 -21.60 -0.19 10.11
N THR A 123 -21.68 -0.80 11.28
CA THR A 123 -22.73 -0.54 12.28
C THR A 123 -22.34 0.46 13.36
N PHE A 124 -21.09 0.93 13.37
CA PHE A 124 -20.64 1.87 14.41
C PHE A 124 -21.33 3.23 14.28
N PRO A 125 -22.06 3.69 15.31
CA PRO A 125 -22.76 4.97 15.29
C PRO A 125 -21.75 6.11 15.50
N ILE A 126 -21.14 6.57 14.40
CA ILE A 126 -20.07 7.56 14.41
C ILE A 126 -20.55 8.91 14.94
N GLY A 127 -19.85 9.44 15.91
CA GLY A 127 -20.07 10.74 16.52
C GLY A 127 -18.94 11.05 17.48
N ARG A 128 -18.61 12.32 17.72
CA ARG A 128 -17.43 12.74 18.49
C ARG A 128 -17.37 12.06 19.86
N ARG A 129 -18.44 12.19 20.66
CA ARG A 129 -18.52 11.58 22.00
C ARG A 129 -18.33 10.05 21.97
N LYS A 130 -18.93 9.37 20.97
CA LYS A 130 -18.78 7.93 20.82
C LYS A 130 -17.36 7.51 20.44
N VAL A 131 -16.70 8.31 19.59
CA VAL A 131 -15.29 8.09 19.21
C VAL A 131 -14.39 8.23 20.43
N GLU A 132 -14.52 9.34 21.18
CA GLU A 132 -13.74 9.61 22.39
C GLU A 132 -13.89 8.45 23.39
N GLN A 133 -15.10 8.07 23.75
CA GLN A 133 -15.39 6.95 24.65
C GLN A 133 -14.79 5.61 24.20
N HIS A 134 -14.72 5.36 22.89
CA HIS A 134 -14.15 4.11 22.38
C HIS A 134 -12.62 4.13 22.35
N LEU A 135 -12.03 5.29 22.03
CA LEU A 135 -10.57 5.42 22.00
C LEU A 135 -9.90 5.39 23.39
N GLU A 136 -10.67 5.67 24.47
CA GLU A 136 -10.25 5.54 25.86
C GLU A 136 -10.23 4.08 26.35
N ARG A 137 -10.92 3.19 25.66
CA ARG A 137 -11.02 1.77 26.06
C ARG A 137 -9.73 1.03 25.76
N LYS A 138 -9.31 0.19 26.70
CA LYS A 138 -8.22 -0.78 26.47
C LYS A 138 -8.81 -1.98 25.72
N PRO A 139 -8.28 -2.31 24.54
CA PRO A 139 -8.75 -3.51 23.81
C PRO A 139 -8.28 -4.79 24.53
N THR A 140 -9.19 -5.74 24.70
CA THR A 140 -8.91 -7.06 25.30
C THR A 140 -8.58 -8.12 24.26
N THR A 141 -8.97 -7.89 22.99
CA THR A 141 -8.71 -8.81 21.89
C THR A 141 -8.01 -8.11 20.72
N GLU A 142 -7.38 -8.88 19.84
CA GLU A 142 -6.68 -8.36 18.67
C GLU A 142 -7.65 -7.66 17.68
N HIS A 143 -8.82 -8.24 17.44
CA HIS A 143 -9.81 -7.62 16.55
C HIS A 143 -10.45 -6.34 17.13
N GLN A 144 -10.59 -6.23 18.47
CA GLN A 144 -10.97 -4.97 19.12
C GLN A 144 -9.88 -3.90 18.92
N ARG A 145 -8.61 -4.29 19.06
CA ARG A 145 -7.46 -3.43 18.77
C ARG A 145 -7.47 -2.93 17.32
N ALA A 146 -7.73 -3.84 16.38
CA ALA A 146 -7.88 -3.53 14.96
C ALA A 146 -8.98 -2.48 14.71
N PHE A 147 -10.13 -2.65 15.34
CA PHE A 147 -11.22 -1.69 15.22
C PHE A 147 -10.84 -0.31 15.78
N LEU A 148 -10.23 -0.25 16.97
CA LEU A 148 -9.79 1.02 17.57
C LEU A 148 -8.69 1.69 16.73
N CYS A 149 -7.78 0.92 16.15
CA CYS A 149 -6.77 1.42 15.22
C CYS A 149 -7.41 2.10 14.00
N LEU A 150 -8.35 1.44 13.32
CA LEU A 150 -9.06 2.02 12.18
C LEU A 150 -9.94 3.21 12.59
N LEU A 151 -10.59 3.14 13.75
CA LEU A 151 -11.36 4.25 14.27
C LEU A 151 -10.49 5.48 14.48
N ARG A 152 -9.35 5.35 15.17
CA ARG A 152 -8.36 6.42 15.36
C ARG A 152 -7.84 6.95 14.02
N ASN A 153 -7.40 6.06 13.14
CA ASN A 153 -6.88 6.43 11.83
C ASN A 153 -7.87 7.25 10.99
N ARG A 154 -9.15 6.94 11.07
CA ARG A 154 -10.19 7.61 10.30
C ARG A 154 -10.72 8.89 10.94
N THR A 155 -10.56 9.06 12.24
CA THR A 155 -11.11 10.20 13.00
C THR A 155 -10.05 11.18 13.50
N ALA A 156 -8.77 10.79 13.54
CA ALA A 156 -7.67 11.67 13.91
C ALA A 156 -7.21 12.55 12.71
N ARG A 157 -6.67 13.73 13.03
CA ARG A 157 -6.09 14.65 12.06
C ARG A 157 -4.95 13.96 11.30
N GLY A 158 -4.93 14.12 9.99
CA GLY A 158 -3.90 13.52 9.13
C GLY A 158 -3.92 11.99 9.07
N GLY A 159 -4.83 11.30 9.76
CA GLY A 159 -4.84 9.85 9.87
C GLY A 159 -3.75 9.28 10.78
N VAL A 160 -3.18 10.11 11.66
CA VAL A 160 -2.11 9.73 12.59
C VAL A 160 -2.67 8.77 13.65
N ILE A 161 -1.98 7.63 13.83
CA ILE A 161 -2.37 6.58 14.79
C ILE A 161 -1.66 6.78 16.14
N ALA A 162 -0.51 7.48 16.13
CA ALA A 162 0.25 7.77 17.35
C ALA A 162 -0.61 8.47 18.41
N GLU A 163 -0.27 8.22 19.68
CA GLU A 163 -0.93 8.87 20.83
C GLU A 163 -0.75 10.39 20.76
N GLY A 164 -1.73 11.13 21.28
CA GLY A 164 -1.73 12.62 21.25
C GLY A 164 -2.27 13.22 19.95
N ALA A 165 -2.53 12.43 18.90
CA ALA A 165 -3.17 12.93 17.69
C ALA A 165 -4.64 13.34 17.99
N GLY A 166 -4.91 14.64 17.90
CA GLY A 166 -6.25 15.17 18.15
C GLY A 166 -7.25 14.76 17.07
N LEU A 167 -8.51 14.64 17.44
CA LEU A 167 -9.60 14.34 16.52
C LEU A 167 -9.84 15.48 15.52
N ILE A 168 -10.38 15.14 14.35
CA ILE A 168 -10.80 16.08 13.33
C ILE A 168 -11.88 17.00 13.94
N ARG A 169 -11.67 18.33 13.91
CA ARG A 169 -12.60 19.32 14.45
C ARG A 169 -13.66 19.71 13.44
N LYS A 170 -13.30 20.37 12.35
CA LYS A 170 -14.23 20.80 11.29
C LYS A 170 -14.41 19.70 10.23
N GLY A 171 -13.30 19.17 9.69
CA GLY A 171 -13.34 18.19 8.59
C GLY A 171 -13.86 18.80 7.29
N GLU A 172 -14.18 17.95 6.31
CA GLU A 172 -14.85 18.34 5.08
C GLU A 172 -16.32 18.67 5.40
N ASP A 173 -16.82 19.74 4.83
CA ASP A 173 -18.21 20.20 4.96
C ASP A 173 -18.70 20.33 6.43
N GLY A 174 -17.79 20.60 7.36
CA GLY A 174 -18.13 20.72 8.79
C GLY A 174 -18.48 19.39 9.47
N MET A 175 -18.32 18.24 8.81
CA MET A 175 -18.74 16.93 9.33
C MET A 175 -17.86 16.39 10.48
N GLY A 176 -16.78 17.08 10.86
CA GLY A 176 -15.91 16.71 11.96
C GLY A 176 -15.34 15.29 11.79
N VAL A 177 -15.49 14.45 12.83
CA VAL A 177 -15.02 13.05 12.82
C VAL A 177 -15.70 12.17 11.76
N ARG A 178 -16.86 12.59 11.26
CA ARG A 178 -17.60 11.86 10.22
C ARG A 178 -16.97 12.02 8.85
N SER A 179 -16.27 13.12 8.58
CA SER A 179 -15.76 13.52 7.26
C SER A 179 -14.86 12.48 6.59
N ARG A 180 -14.25 11.56 7.36
CA ARG A 180 -13.38 10.49 6.84
C ARG A 180 -13.86 9.09 7.23
N TRP A 181 -15.05 8.98 7.80
CA TRP A 181 -15.67 7.72 8.14
C TRP A 181 -16.61 7.29 7.01
N TYR A 182 -16.13 6.45 6.12
CA TYR A 182 -16.89 5.88 5.01
C TYR A 182 -17.14 4.38 5.30
N PRO A 183 -18.14 4.03 6.12
CA PRO A 183 -18.27 2.68 6.68
C PRO A 183 -18.47 1.62 5.59
N LYS A 184 -19.25 1.89 4.53
CA LYS A 184 -19.41 0.98 3.39
C LYS A 184 -18.08 0.75 2.70
N THR A 185 -17.40 1.80 2.29
CA THR A 185 -16.12 1.71 1.57
C THR A 185 -15.04 0.98 2.39
N ILE A 186 -14.94 1.28 3.70
CA ILE A 186 -13.93 0.65 4.56
C ILE A 186 -14.24 -0.84 4.71
N SER A 187 -15.50 -1.20 4.99
CA SER A 187 -15.90 -2.60 5.15
C SER A 187 -15.73 -3.41 3.87
N ASP A 188 -16.05 -2.83 2.70
CA ASP A 188 -15.88 -3.48 1.41
C ASP A 188 -14.39 -3.74 1.12
N ARG A 189 -13.51 -2.78 1.41
CA ARG A 189 -12.05 -2.97 1.29
C ARG A 189 -11.54 -4.11 2.17
N ILE A 190 -12.00 -4.18 3.43
CA ILE A 190 -11.65 -5.26 4.36
C ILE A 190 -12.08 -6.61 3.79
N ALA A 191 -13.31 -6.73 3.33
CA ALA A 191 -13.83 -7.97 2.74
C ALA A 191 -13.00 -8.41 1.52
N THR A 192 -12.65 -7.46 0.64
CA THR A 192 -11.83 -7.79 -0.53
C THR A 192 -10.42 -8.19 -0.15
N ILE A 193 -9.75 -7.48 0.77
CA ILE A 193 -8.42 -7.86 1.25
C ILE A 193 -8.46 -9.29 1.77
N SER A 194 -9.47 -9.64 2.57
CA SER A 194 -9.64 -10.99 3.09
C SER A 194 -9.81 -12.04 1.98
N ALA A 195 -10.53 -11.71 0.90
CA ALA A 195 -10.70 -12.61 -0.25
C ALA A 195 -9.38 -12.90 -0.99
N PHE A 196 -8.42 -11.98 -0.93
CA PHE A 196 -7.06 -12.18 -1.45
C PHE A 196 -6.08 -12.74 -0.42
N GLY A 197 -6.54 -13.13 0.75
CA GLY A 197 -5.70 -13.55 1.88
C GLY A 197 -4.70 -14.66 1.54
N CYS A 198 -5.06 -15.61 0.66
CA CYS A 198 -4.15 -16.68 0.24
C CYS A 198 -2.89 -16.20 -0.52
N LYS A 199 -2.91 -14.95 -1.04
CA LYS A 199 -1.79 -14.32 -1.73
C LYS A 199 -1.08 -13.24 -0.90
N LEU A 200 -1.56 -12.97 0.32
CA LEU A 200 -1.09 -11.90 1.20
C LEU A 200 -0.59 -12.50 2.51
N ASN A 201 0.71 -12.47 2.76
CA ASN A 201 1.31 -12.93 4.00
C ASN A 201 1.79 -11.72 4.81
N PHE A 202 1.23 -11.55 5.99
CA PHE A 202 1.60 -10.48 6.91
C PHE A 202 2.47 -10.99 8.05
N PHE A 203 3.49 -10.21 8.41
CA PHE A 203 4.39 -10.47 9.53
C PHE A 203 4.43 -9.27 10.47
N GLN A 204 4.22 -9.49 11.74
CA GLN A 204 4.48 -8.48 12.76
C GLN A 204 5.95 -8.61 13.18
N CYS A 205 6.83 -7.95 12.46
CA CYS A 205 8.26 -7.97 12.73
C CYS A 205 8.92 -6.69 12.20
N ASP A 206 10.19 -6.51 12.54
CA ASP A 206 11.02 -5.47 11.94
C ASP A 206 11.21 -5.71 10.43
N GLY A 207 11.21 -4.62 9.66
CA GLY A 207 11.42 -4.69 8.21
C GLY A 207 12.76 -5.31 7.83
N PHE A 208 13.80 -5.15 8.64
CA PHE A 208 15.08 -5.79 8.42
C PHE A 208 14.99 -7.32 8.49
N GLU A 209 14.20 -7.87 9.41
CA GLU A 209 13.99 -9.32 9.51
C GLU A 209 13.36 -9.87 8.24
N LEU A 210 12.33 -9.19 7.71
CA LEU A 210 11.68 -9.61 6.47
C LEU A 210 12.62 -9.51 5.26
N ILE A 211 13.48 -8.50 5.19
CA ILE A 211 14.50 -8.38 4.15
C ILE A 211 15.48 -9.55 4.25
N GLN A 212 16.00 -9.85 5.44
CA GLN A 212 16.96 -10.95 5.66
C GLN A 212 16.38 -12.30 5.27
N LYS A 213 15.14 -12.56 5.60
CA LYS A 213 14.40 -13.79 5.23
C LYS A 213 14.42 -14.04 3.71
N HIS A 214 14.42 -12.98 2.92
CA HIS A 214 14.26 -13.08 1.46
C HIS A 214 15.48 -12.63 0.65
N LYS A 215 16.57 -12.19 1.27
CA LYS A 215 17.72 -11.57 0.61
C LYS A 215 18.35 -12.42 -0.51
N HIS A 216 18.25 -13.73 -0.44
CA HIS A 216 18.82 -14.64 -1.44
C HIS A 216 17.86 -15.00 -2.60
N LYS A 217 16.61 -14.56 -2.55
CA LYS A 217 15.60 -14.86 -3.59
C LYS A 217 15.75 -13.95 -4.79
N LYS A 218 16.39 -14.45 -5.88
CA LYS A 218 16.59 -13.69 -7.12
C LYS A 218 15.28 -13.23 -7.79
N ALA A 219 14.21 -14.01 -7.69
CA ALA A 219 12.91 -13.69 -8.28
C ALA A 219 12.00 -12.85 -7.37
N ALA A 220 12.51 -12.33 -6.24
CA ALA A 220 11.78 -11.44 -5.37
C ALA A 220 12.01 -9.97 -5.76
N LEU A 221 10.96 -9.18 -5.62
CA LEU A 221 11.00 -7.72 -5.70
C LEU A 221 10.88 -7.15 -4.28
N PHE A 222 11.69 -6.16 -3.95
CA PHE A 222 11.67 -5.47 -2.67
C PHE A 222 11.22 -4.03 -2.89
N PHE A 223 10.02 -3.72 -2.43
CA PHE A 223 9.54 -2.33 -2.36
C PHE A 223 9.75 -1.80 -0.94
N VAL A 224 10.59 -0.79 -0.80
CA VAL A 224 11.06 -0.31 0.50
C VAL A 224 10.73 1.17 0.67
N ASP A 225 9.77 1.46 1.54
CA ASP A 225 9.30 2.81 1.87
C ASP A 225 9.38 3.02 3.39
N PRO A 226 10.58 3.19 3.95
CA PRO A 226 10.77 3.31 5.39
C PRO A 226 10.25 4.66 5.91
N PRO A 227 10.02 4.81 7.22
CA PRO A 227 9.76 6.12 7.82
C PRO A 227 10.86 7.13 7.47
N TYR A 228 10.49 8.32 6.96
CA TYR A 228 11.47 9.32 6.51
C TYR A 228 12.10 10.08 7.66
N THR A 229 13.37 10.47 7.49
CA THR A 229 14.24 11.01 8.54
C THR A 229 13.66 12.20 9.32
N LYS A 230 12.96 13.14 8.66
CA LYS A 230 12.50 14.39 9.32
C LYS A 230 11.03 14.37 9.75
N ALA A 231 10.16 13.71 8.99
CA ALA A 231 8.71 13.74 9.24
C ALA A 231 8.24 12.57 10.12
N ALA A 232 9.00 11.50 10.18
CA ALA A 232 8.61 10.24 10.78
C ALA A 232 8.29 10.33 12.27
N ARG A 233 9.06 11.09 13.06
CA ARG A 233 8.89 11.26 14.51
C ARG A 233 7.47 11.73 14.90
N ARG A 234 6.81 12.53 14.07
CA ARG A 234 5.46 13.04 14.34
C ARG A 234 4.35 12.11 13.87
N LEU A 235 4.67 11.16 12.99
CA LEU A 235 3.69 10.35 12.30
C LEU A 235 3.64 8.90 12.77
N TYR A 236 4.77 8.36 13.22
CA TYR A 236 4.96 6.95 13.55
C TYR A 236 5.50 6.74 14.94
N ARG A 237 5.09 5.68 15.63
CA ARG A 237 5.67 5.25 16.91
C ARG A 237 7.08 4.70 16.75
N HIS A 238 7.29 3.93 15.67
CA HIS A 238 8.57 3.31 15.31
C HIS A 238 9.16 4.07 14.12
N TRP A 239 9.76 5.21 14.40
CA TRP A 239 10.30 6.13 13.41
C TRP A 239 11.82 6.08 13.31
N ASP A 240 12.48 5.56 14.32
CA ASP A 240 13.94 5.52 14.41
C ASP A 240 14.45 4.27 13.68
N ILE A 241 15.02 4.48 12.52
CA ILE A 241 15.58 3.45 11.65
C ILE A 241 17.02 3.82 11.33
N ASP A 242 17.93 2.87 11.41
CA ASP A 242 19.28 3.00 10.86
C ASP A 242 19.20 2.95 9.32
N HIS A 243 19.06 4.13 8.73
CA HIS A 243 18.93 4.29 7.30
C HIS A 243 20.18 3.83 6.54
N GLU A 244 21.38 4.10 7.05
CA GLU A 244 22.62 3.66 6.39
C GLU A 244 22.73 2.14 6.36
N ARG A 245 22.43 1.48 7.49
CA ARG A 245 22.36 0.03 7.57
C ARG A 245 21.33 -0.56 6.60
N LEU A 246 20.19 0.15 6.38
CA LEU A 246 19.20 -0.29 5.42
C LEU A 246 19.77 -0.37 3.99
N PHE A 247 20.49 0.66 3.55
CA PHE A 247 21.19 0.63 2.27
C PHE A 247 22.27 -0.48 2.23
N GLN A 248 23.02 -0.65 3.30
CA GLN A 248 24.02 -1.69 3.43
C GLN A 248 23.43 -3.10 3.30
N VAL A 249 22.28 -3.35 3.89
CA VAL A 249 21.59 -4.65 3.76
C VAL A 249 21.03 -4.85 2.36
N LEU A 250 20.40 -3.82 1.78
CA LEU A 250 19.73 -3.91 0.50
C LEU A 250 20.69 -4.04 -0.69
N GLN A 251 21.94 -3.56 -0.59
CA GLN A 251 22.93 -3.78 -1.66
C GLN A 251 23.19 -5.29 -1.91
N HIS A 252 23.13 -6.11 -0.84
CA HIS A 252 23.39 -7.55 -0.90
C HIS A 252 22.17 -8.41 -1.26
N VAL A 253 20.99 -7.80 -1.37
CA VAL A 253 19.79 -8.51 -1.80
C VAL A 253 19.93 -8.94 -3.25
N LYS A 254 19.68 -10.24 -3.55
CA LYS A 254 19.79 -10.80 -4.90
C LYS A 254 18.62 -10.45 -5.81
N GLY A 255 17.47 -10.08 -5.24
CA GLY A 255 16.31 -9.60 -5.97
C GLY A 255 16.43 -8.13 -6.36
N ASP A 256 15.44 -7.63 -7.10
CA ASP A 256 15.37 -6.22 -7.46
C ASP A 256 14.83 -5.38 -6.32
N VAL A 257 15.37 -4.16 -6.18
CA VAL A 257 15.02 -3.23 -5.12
C VAL A 257 14.51 -1.92 -5.73
N LEU A 258 13.38 -1.46 -5.22
CA LEU A 258 12.84 -0.14 -5.48
C LEU A 258 12.50 0.53 -4.16
N MET A 259 13.15 1.66 -3.86
CA MET A 259 12.93 2.42 -2.64
C MET A 259 12.33 3.79 -2.95
N THR A 260 11.60 4.32 -1.98
CA THR A 260 11.16 5.72 -1.95
C THR A 260 11.72 6.42 -0.71
N TYR A 261 12.13 7.68 -0.85
CA TYR A 261 12.70 8.50 0.22
C TYR A 261 12.46 9.99 0.01
N ASP A 262 12.54 10.77 1.09
CA ASP A 262 12.68 12.22 1.00
C ASP A 262 14.03 12.62 0.36
N ASP A 263 14.04 13.75 -0.37
CA ASP A 263 15.23 14.23 -1.07
C ASP A 263 16.15 14.95 -0.09
N THR A 264 17.12 14.21 0.46
CA THR A 264 18.16 14.76 1.33
C THR A 264 19.57 14.43 0.81
N ARG A 265 20.55 15.25 1.23
CA ARG A 265 21.96 15.02 0.88
C ARG A 265 22.47 13.68 1.40
N GLU A 266 22.03 13.28 2.60
CA GLU A 266 22.42 12.04 3.26
C GLU A 266 21.92 10.82 2.50
N ILE A 267 20.64 10.79 2.14
CA ILE A 267 20.05 9.69 1.35
C ILE A 267 20.75 9.55 0.00
N ARG A 268 21.02 10.67 -0.69
CA ARG A 268 21.76 10.64 -1.97
C ARG A 268 23.20 10.13 -1.79
N ARG A 269 23.86 10.45 -0.66
CA ARG A 269 25.20 9.97 -0.33
C ARG A 269 25.19 8.46 -0.10
N TRP A 270 24.27 7.94 0.73
CA TRP A 270 24.15 6.50 0.97
C TRP A 270 23.76 5.73 -0.28
N ALA A 271 22.81 6.21 -1.07
CA ALA A 271 22.46 5.57 -2.33
C ALA A 271 23.68 5.39 -3.23
N ARG A 272 24.50 6.44 -3.38
CA ARG A 272 25.72 6.40 -4.19
C ARG A 272 26.78 5.46 -3.57
N LYS A 273 27.00 5.55 -2.25
CA LYS A 273 27.96 4.71 -1.52
C LYS A 273 27.68 3.22 -1.69
N TYR A 274 26.40 2.84 -1.72
CA TYR A 274 25.97 1.44 -1.78
C TYR A 274 25.53 0.99 -3.20
N GLY A 275 25.91 1.74 -4.23
CA GLY A 275 25.73 1.33 -5.64
C GLY A 275 24.30 1.45 -6.18
N PHE A 276 23.46 2.29 -5.58
CA PHE A 276 22.12 2.56 -6.06
C PHE A 276 22.07 3.78 -6.97
N GLN A 277 21.25 3.70 -8.00
CA GLN A 277 20.88 4.83 -8.84
C GLN A 277 19.70 5.60 -8.20
N VAL A 278 19.65 6.91 -8.47
CA VAL A 278 18.65 7.81 -7.90
C VAL A 278 17.96 8.59 -9.01
N LYS A 279 16.63 8.65 -8.97
CA LYS A 279 15.81 9.55 -9.78
C LYS A 279 14.90 10.37 -8.86
N THR A 280 14.66 11.64 -9.23
CA THR A 280 13.75 12.51 -8.50
C THR A 280 12.38 12.46 -9.12
N ILE A 281 11.35 12.37 -8.28
CA ILE A 281 9.95 12.42 -8.70
C ILE A 281 9.31 13.66 -8.09
N ALA A 282 8.64 14.45 -8.91
CA ALA A 282 7.83 15.56 -8.44
C ALA A 282 6.44 15.05 -8.06
N MET A 283 6.03 15.29 -6.82
CA MET A 283 4.66 15.08 -6.35
C MET A 283 3.91 16.40 -6.28
N ARG A 284 2.70 16.42 -6.80
CA ARG A 284 1.74 17.50 -6.47
C ARG A 284 1.03 17.14 -5.18
N THR A 285 1.19 17.97 -4.16
CA THR A 285 0.42 17.83 -2.92
C THR A 285 -0.98 18.45 -3.09
N THR A 286 -1.93 18.06 -2.24
CA THR A 286 -3.29 18.63 -2.20
C THR A 286 -3.30 20.14 -1.93
N HIS A 287 -2.19 20.72 -1.49
CA HIS A 287 -2.01 22.17 -1.24
C HIS A 287 -1.21 22.86 -2.34
N HIS A 288 -1.20 22.33 -3.57
CA HIS A 288 -0.49 22.88 -4.74
C HIS A 288 1.03 23.10 -4.56
N THR A 289 1.63 22.59 -3.48
CA THR A 289 3.08 22.60 -3.29
C THR A 289 3.69 21.38 -3.96
N SER A 290 4.74 21.58 -4.75
CA SER A 290 5.51 20.46 -5.31
C SER A 290 6.45 19.91 -4.25
N LYS A 291 6.23 18.66 -3.83
CA LYS A 291 7.19 17.92 -3.01
C LYS A 291 8.03 17.03 -3.93
N ARG A 292 9.32 16.98 -3.68
CA ARG A 292 10.23 16.05 -4.37
C ARG A 292 10.46 14.83 -3.49
N GLU A 293 10.34 13.66 -4.09
CA GLU A 293 10.74 12.38 -3.48
C GLU A 293 11.78 11.69 -4.36
N LEU A 294 12.63 10.91 -3.74
CA LEU A 294 13.60 10.09 -4.44
C LEU A 294 13.00 8.72 -4.74
N MET A 295 13.24 8.26 -5.94
CA MET A 295 13.10 6.87 -6.35
C MET A 295 14.51 6.30 -6.50
N ILE A 296 14.79 5.21 -5.79
CA ILE A 296 16.12 4.63 -5.67
C ILE A 296 16.03 3.15 -6.06
N SER A 297 16.90 2.71 -6.95
CA SER A 297 16.92 1.33 -7.46
C SER A 297 18.33 0.94 -7.86
N LYS A 298 18.61 -0.37 -7.94
CA LYS A 298 19.86 -0.87 -8.50
C LYS A 298 19.98 -0.57 -10.00
N ASP A 299 18.84 -0.57 -10.71
CA ASP A 299 18.74 -0.29 -12.13
C ASP A 299 17.40 0.35 -12.46
N PHE A 300 17.39 1.26 -13.44
CA PHE A 300 16.21 1.90 -13.98
C PHE A 300 15.91 1.52 -15.44
N GLY A 301 16.50 0.47 -15.97
CA GLY A 301 16.22 -0.03 -17.32
C GLY A 301 14.75 -0.33 -17.56
N TRP A 302 14.01 -0.72 -16.52
CA TRP A 302 12.57 -0.96 -16.56
C TRP A 302 11.72 0.29 -16.86
N LEU A 303 12.26 1.49 -16.76
CA LEU A 303 11.57 2.73 -17.16
C LEU A 303 11.48 2.88 -18.67
N LYS A 304 12.41 2.27 -19.42
CA LYS A 304 12.36 2.25 -20.88
C LYS A 304 11.12 1.46 -21.30
N THR A 305 10.38 1.96 -22.28
CA THR A 305 9.27 1.20 -22.88
C THR A 305 9.88 -0.02 -23.57
N PRO A 306 9.41 -1.25 -23.30
CA PRO A 306 9.87 -2.38 -24.09
C PRO A 306 9.58 -2.12 -25.57
N PRO A 307 10.46 -2.51 -26.49
CA PRO A 307 10.20 -2.37 -27.91
C PRO A 307 8.87 -3.08 -28.22
N GLN A 308 7.94 -2.37 -28.86
CA GLN A 308 6.70 -2.98 -29.30
C GLN A 308 7.04 -4.16 -30.21
N PRO A 309 6.42 -5.34 -30.03
CA PRO A 309 6.61 -6.42 -30.96
C PRO A 309 6.24 -5.89 -32.35
N LYS A 310 7.19 -5.97 -33.29
CA LYS A 310 6.93 -5.59 -34.70
C LYS A 310 5.64 -6.29 -35.11
N ARG A 311 4.61 -5.52 -35.50
CA ARG A 311 3.42 -6.07 -36.13
C ARG A 311 3.94 -6.93 -37.30
N ARG A 312 3.68 -8.22 -37.26
CA ARG A 312 3.88 -9.06 -38.46
C ARG A 312 3.12 -8.38 -39.57
N ALA A 313 3.81 -8.01 -40.62
CA ALA A 313 3.19 -7.54 -41.83
C ALA A 313 2.16 -8.61 -42.24
N SER A 314 0.90 -8.22 -42.35
CA SER A 314 -0.12 -9.05 -42.94
C SER A 314 0.31 -9.31 -44.38
N THR A 315 0.62 -10.55 -44.71
CA THR A 315 0.79 -11.00 -46.09
C THR A 315 -0.50 -10.64 -46.85
N PRO A 316 -0.41 -9.96 -47.99
CA PRO A 316 -1.59 -9.73 -48.80
C PRO A 316 -2.08 -11.10 -49.29
N SER A 317 -3.34 -11.41 -48.98
CA SER A 317 -4.06 -12.53 -49.56
C SER A 317 -4.12 -12.31 -51.07
N GLY A 318 -3.36 -13.11 -51.82
CA GLY A 318 -3.46 -13.14 -53.27
C GLY A 318 -4.86 -13.55 -53.67
N SER A 319 -5.50 -12.66 -54.39
CA SER A 319 -6.67 -12.96 -55.20
C SER A 319 -6.30 -13.89 -56.38
N ASN A 320 -6.89 -15.04 -56.43
CA ASN A 320 -7.19 -15.76 -57.67
C ASN A 320 -8.67 -16.08 -57.65
#